data_64003992448aab9f3dbaae756f338ee6
#
_entry.id   64003992448aab9f3dbaae756f338ee6
#
_cell.length_a   1.000
_cell.length_b   1.000
_cell.length_c   1.000
_cell.angle_alpha   90.00
_cell.angle_beta   90.00
_cell.angle_gamma   90.00
#
_symmetry.space_group_name_H-M   'P 1'
#
loop_
_entity.id
_entity.type
_entity.pdbx_description
1 polymer ?
#
loop_
_entity_poly.entity_id
_entity_poly.type
_entity_poly.pdbx_seq_one_letter_code
_entity_poly.pdbx_strand_id
1 'polypeptide(L)'
;DDLQGLTIRVQESDMMSDMITALGAKPAQVVYSKVYAALHNAEIDGAENNWPSYEVMGHYEVAPFFLKDEHTRVPEVQLASPAVMEKLAALDESFPEVIRACARESAQKERELWARREADAEQNMRKLGICVTELDEAEKARFRAAVQPMYDEFSAQQELIDRIQKS
;
A
#
# COMPACT_ATOMS: atom_id res chain seq x y z
N ASP A 1 -7.41 16.77 -11.69
CA ASP A 1 -7.36 18.22 -11.35
C ASP A 1 -7.67 18.46 -9.86
N ASP A 2 -8.50 17.60 -9.23
CA ASP A 2 -8.98 17.81 -7.84
C ASP A 2 -7.92 17.58 -6.76
N LEU A 3 -6.82 16.91 -7.11
CA LEU A 3 -5.66 16.74 -6.21
C LEU A 3 -4.74 17.97 -6.15
N GLN A 4 -4.89 18.91 -7.09
CA GLN A 4 -4.02 20.10 -7.15
C GLN A 4 -4.15 20.96 -5.89
N GLY A 5 -3.01 21.26 -5.29
CA GLY A 5 -2.93 22.09 -4.09
C GLY A 5 -3.10 21.35 -2.78
N LEU A 6 -3.61 20.10 -2.80
CA LEU A 6 -3.73 19.28 -1.60
C LEU A 6 -2.38 18.76 -1.12
N THR A 7 -2.22 18.65 0.18
CA THR A 7 -1.09 18.01 0.85
C THR A 7 -1.49 16.60 1.26
N ILE A 8 -0.91 15.61 0.61
CA ILE A 8 -1.25 14.19 0.83
C ILE A 8 -0.11 13.49 1.55
N ARG A 9 -0.42 12.90 2.68
CA ARG A 9 0.55 12.11 3.44
C ARG A 9 0.90 10.82 2.69
N VAL A 10 2.20 10.52 2.69
CA VAL A 10 2.77 9.24 2.28
C VAL A 10 3.67 8.69 3.38
N GLN A 11 4.01 7.40 3.29
CA GLN A 11 5.08 6.84 4.10
C GLN A 11 6.44 7.43 3.69
N GLU A 12 7.49 7.22 4.49
CA GLU A 12 8.85 7.70 4.22
C GLU A 12 9.46 6.95 3.01
N SER A 13 9.07 7.37 1.80
CA SER A 13 9.48 6.79 0.53
C SER A 13 9.50 7.87 -0.54
N ASP A 14 10.64 8.01 -1.21
CA ASP A 14 10.78 8.96 -2.32
C ASP A 14 9.86 8.57 -3.48
N MET A 15 9.77 7.28 -3.81
CA MET A 15 8.86 6.78 -4.85
C MET A 15 7.39 7.15 -4.58
N MET A 16 6.92 7.04 -3.32
CA MET A 16 5.56 7.45 -2.96
C MET A 16 5.40 8.96 -3.06
N SER A 17 6.41 9.74 -2.69
CA SER A 17 6.41 11.20 -2.84
C SER A 17 6.36 11.61 -4.31
N ASP A 18 7.14 10.96 -5.17
CA ASP A 18 7.16 11.22 -6.61
C ASP A 18 5.81 10.88 -7.27
N MET A 19 5.18 9.78 -6.85
CA MET A 19 3.84 9.41 -7.32
C MET A 19 2.80 10.49 -6.97
N ILE A 20 2.75 10.95 -5.73
CA ILE A 20 1.81 12.01 -5.32
C ILE A 20 2.09 13.30 -6.10
N THR A 21 3.35 13.63 -6.33
CA THR A 21 3.74 14.78 -7.15
C THR A 21 3.30 14.63 -8.61
N ALA A 22 3.47 13.45 -9.19
CA ALA A 22 3.03 13.15 -10.56
C ALA A 22 1.50 13.25 -10.69
N LEU A 23 0.75 12.92 -9.63
CA LEU A 23 -0.71 13.08 -9.56
C LEU A 23 -1.16 14.53 -9.33
N GLY A 24 -0.23 15.47 -9.10
CA GLY A 24 -0.49 16.90 -8.97
C GLY A 24 -0.71 17.41 -7.55
N ALA A 25 -0.55 16.57 -6.53
CA ALA A 25 -0.62 16.96 -5.13
C ALA A 25 0.79 17.21 -4.53
N LYS A 26 0.81 17.71 -3.30
CA LYS A 26 2.05 17.87 -2.52
C LYS A 26 2.22 16.68 -1.60
N PRO A 27 3.33 15.92 -1.69
CA PRO A 27 3.59 14.84 -0.76
C PRO A 27 4.05 15.37 0.59
N ALA A 28 3.62 14.71 1.68
CA ALA A 28 4.09 14.94 3.04
C ALA A 28 4.48 13.60 3.67
N GLN A 29 5.77 13.40 3.91
CA GLN A 29 6.25 12.20 4.61
C GLN A 29 5.96 12.34 6.12
N VAL A 30 4.99 11.57 6.60
CA VAL A 30 4.59 11.55 8.02
C VAL A 30 4.58 10.12 8.53
N VAL A 31 5.28 9.88 9.64
CA VAL A 31 5.33 8.56 10.28
C VAL A 31 3.93 8.08 10.65
N TYR A 32 3.68 6.78 10.48
CA TYR A 32 2.36 6.16 10.58
C TYR A 32 1.58 6.54 11.85
N SER A 33 2.23 6.54 13.01
CA SER A 33 1.61 6.86 14.31
C SER A 33 1.18 8.32 14.48
N LYS A 34 1.59 9.23 13.60
CA LYS A 34 1.24 10.65 13.66
C LYS A 34 0.17 11.07 12.64
N VAL A 35 -0.25 10.18 11.75
CA VAL A 35 -1.17 10.52 10.65
C VAL A 35 -2.51 11.01 11.17
N TYR A 36 -3.10 10.35 12.19
CA TYR A 36 -4.36 10.79 12.78
C TYR A 36 -4.28 12.25 13.29
N ALA A 37 -3.22 12.57 14.05
CA ALA A 37 -3.05 13.92 14.58
C ALA A 37 -2.81 14.96 13.48
N ALA A 38 -2.05 14.61 12.43
CA ALA A 38 -1.79 15.50 11.31
C ALA A 38 -3.08 15.80 10.51
N LEU A 39 -3.94 14.80 10.29
CA LEU A 39 -5.27 14.99 9.70
C LEU A 39 -6.18 15.85 10.59
N HIS A 40 -6.24 15.51 11.89
CA HIS A 40 -7.08 16.24 12.85
C HIS A 40 -6.69 17.72 12.97
N ASN A 41 -5.40 18.03 12.92
CA ASN A 41 -4.88 19.39 13.01
C ASN A 41 -4.86 20.14 11.67
N ALA A 42 -5.33 19.52 10.58
CA ALA A 42 -5.25 20.04 9.21
C ALA A 42 -3.81 20.41 8.77
N GLU A 43 -2.81 19.66 9.24
CA GLU A 43 -1.43 19.76 8.77
C GLU A 43 -1.25 19.10 7.40
N ILE A 44 -2.16 18.14 7.09
CA ILE A 44 -2.30 17.46 5.79
C ILE A 44 -3.78 17.41 5.42
N ASP A 45 -4.09 17.43 4.13
CA ASP A 45 -5.46 17.41 3.60
C ASP A 45 -5.98 15.98 3.40
N GLY A 46 -5.07 15.01 3.31
CA GLY A 46 -5.39 13.59 3.11
C GLY A 46 -4.19 12.68 3.35
N ALA A 47 -4.43 11.38 3.30
CA ALA A 47 -3.40 10.36 3.44
C ALA A 47 -3.74 9.14 2.58
N GLU A 48 -2.73 8.59 1.88
CA GLU A 48 -2.89 7.29 1.24
C GLU A 48 -2.81 6.17 2.28
N ASN A 49 -3.69 5.16 2.16
CA ASN A 49 -3.64 3.97 2.99
C ASN A 49 -4.63 2.90 2.51
N ASN A 50 -4.49 1.67 3.07
CA ASN A 50 -5.42 0.57 2.87
C ASN A 50 -6.60 0.60 3.87
N TRP A 51 -7.64 -0.16 3.59
CA TRP A 51 -8.83 -0.25 4.43
C TRP A 51 -8.57 -0.67 5.88
N PRO A 52 -7.79 -1.74 6.16
CA PRO A 52 -7.47 -2.14 7.52
C PRO A 52 -6.78 -1.06 8.34
N SER A 53 -5.82 -0.35 7.75
CA SER A 53 -5.10 0.74 8.41
C SER A 53 -6.02 1.95 8.67
N TYR A 54 -6.84 2.32 7.70
CA TYR A 54 -7.83 3.39 7.82
C TYR A 54 -8.79 3.14 8.99
N GLU A 55 -9.27 1.89 9.13
CA GLU A 55 -10.13 1.48 10.23
C GLU A 55 -9.39 1.46 11.58
N VAL A 56 -8.27 0.71 11.67
CA VAL A 56 -7.56 0.48 12.95
C VAL A 56 -6.99 1.76 13.54
N MET A 57 -6.52 2.68 12.69
CA MET A 57 -5.95 3.96 13.15
C MET A 57 -7.01 5.04 13.37
N GLY A 58 -8.28 4.74 13.15
CA GLY A 58 -9.37 5.70 13.35
C GLY A 58 -9.37 6.87 12.37
N HIS A 59 -8.65 6.76 11.23
CA HIS A 59 -8.54 7.88 10.29
C HIS A 59 -9.91 8.33 9.76
N TYR A 60 -10.90 7.44 9.71
CA TYR A 60 -12.27 7.72 9.31
C TYR A 60 -12.97 8.79 10.17
N GLU A 61 -12.55 8.97 11.42
CA GLU A 61 -13.13 9.99 12.32
C GLU A 61 -12.76 11.43 11.89
N VAL A 62 -11.60 11.59 11.27
CA VAL A 62 -11.02 12.89 10.88
C VAL A 62 -10.93 13.09 9.37
N ALA A 63 -11.10 12.03 8.59
CA ALA A 63 -11.10 12.03 7.12
C ALA A 63 -12.21 11.07 6.61
N PRO A 64 -13.50 11.48 6.61
CA PRO A 64 -14.64 10.61 6.33
C PRO A 64 -14.89 10.34 4.84
N PHE A 65 -13.96 10.71 3.96
CA PHE A 65 -14.03 10.49 2.52
C PHE A 65 -12.92 9.53 2.10
N PHE A 66 -13.27 8.46 1.42
CA PHE A 66 -12.31 7.46 0.95
C PHE A 66 -12.40 7.33 -0.57
N LEU A 67 -11.29 7.61 -1.27
CA LEU A 67 -11.15 7.39 -2.69
C LEU A 67 -10.56 5.99 -2.92
N LYS A 68 -11.32 5.11 -3.58
CA LYS A 68 -10.87 3.77 -3.95
C LYS A 68 -10.27 3.81 -5.35
N ASP A 69 -9.02 4.22 -5.44
CA ASP A 69 -8.28 4.39 -6.68
C ASP A 69 -7.32 3.22 -6.99
N GLU A 70 -7.03 2.38 -6.00
CA GLU A 70 -6.17 1.20 -6.14
C GLU A 70 -4.79 1.52 -6.73
N HIS A 71 -4.23 2.68 -6.34
CA HIS A 71 -3.04 3.28 -6.94
C HIS A 71 -1.74 2.53 -6.70
N THR A 72 -1.64 1.74 -5.64
CA THR A 72 -0.44 0.95 -5.33
C THR A 72 -0.76 -0.44 -4.83
N ARG A 73 0.21 -1.35 -5.01
CA ARG A 73 0.30 -2.61 -4.27
C ARG A 73 1.65 -2.66 -3.57
N VAL A 74 1.64 -2.71 -2.26
CA VAL A 74 2.85 -2.83 -1.44
C VAL A 74 3.00 -4.29 -1.04
N PRO A 75 3.97 -5.03 -1.62
CA PRO A 75 4.17 -6.43 -1.27
C PRO A 75 4.83 -6.55 0.09
N GLU A 76 4.33 -7.44 0.93
CA GLU A 76 5.01 -7.87 2.15
C GLU A 76 5.81 -9.15 1.88
N VAL A 77 7.01 -9.23 2.42
CA VAL A 77 7.92 -10.35 2.19
C VAL A 77 8.50 -10.88 3.50
N GLN A 78 8.64 -12.19 3.58
CA GLN A 78 9.35 -12.84 4.67
C GLN A 78 10.82 -13.03 4.27
N LEU A 79 11.73 -12.49 5.07
CA LEU A 79 13.16 -12.57 4.83
C LEU A 79 13.84 -13.45 5.89
N ALA A 80 14.74 -14.31 5.46
CA ALA A 80 15.61 -15.07 6.34
C ALA A 80 17.08 -14.73 6.04
N SER A 81 17.85 -14.43 7.07
CA SER A 81 19.29 -14.19 6.93
C SER A 81 20.00 -15.46 6.45
N PRO A 82 20.88 -15.39 5.43
CA PRO A 82 21.70 -16.53 5.01
C PRO A 82 22.47 -17.17 6.20
N ALA A 83 23.06 -16.37 7.08
CA ALA A 83 23.78 -16.84 8.25
C ALA A 83 22.89 -17.63 9.23
N VAL A 84 21.61 -17.27 9.35
CA VAL A 84 20.65 -18.05 10.16
C VAL A 84 20.33 -19.37 9.46
N MET A 85 20.13 -19.35 8.14
CA MET A 85 19.85 -20.56 7.37
C MET A 85 21.04 -21.56 7.41
N GLU A 86 22.28 -21.08 7.36
CA GLU A 86 23.49 -21.90 7.53
C GLU A 86 23.56 -22.52 8.92
N LYS A 87 23.30 -21.76 9.99
CA LYS A 87 23.25 -22.30 11.36
C LYS A 87 22.17 -23.36 11.53
N LEU A 88 21.01 -23.19 10.93
CA LEU A 88 19.94 -24.17 10.95
C LEU A 88 20.36 -25.45 10.20
N ALA A 89 20.98 -25.33 9.04
CA ALA A 89 21.50 -26.46 8.27
C ALA A 89 22.60 -27.24 9.02
N ALA A 90 23.39 -26.55 9.85
CA ALA A 90 24.40 -27.18 10.69
C ALA A 90 23.80 -27.98 11.86
N LEU A 91 22.60 -27.66 12.29
CA LEU A 91 21.84 -28.43 13.30
C LEU A 91 21.18 -29.66 12.68
N ASP A 92 20.55 -29.47 11.55
CA ASP A 92 19.90 -30.49 10.71
C ASP A 92 19.78 -29.96 9.28
N GLU A 93 20.26 -30.72 8.31
CA GLU A 93 20.28 -30.33 6.90
C GLU A 93 18.88 -30.13 6.29
N SER A 94 17.83 -30.68 6.90
CA SER A 94 16.45 -30.52 6.48
C SER A 94 15.81 -29.19 6.93
N PHE A 95 16.32 -28.54 7.98
CA PHE A 95 15.69 -27.36 8.58
C PHE A 95 15.50 -26.19 7.61
N PRO A 96 16.46 -25.85 6.73
CA PRO A 96 16.23 -24.78 5.75
C PRO A 96 15.03 -25.02 4.84
N GLU A 97 14.79 -26.27 4.43
CA GLU A 97 13.62 -26.57 3.58
C GLU A 97 12.32 -26.57 4.39
N VAL A 98 12.33 -27.04 5.62
CA VAL A 98 11.18 -26.94 6.52
C VAL A 98 10.78 -25.47 6.71
N ILE A 99 11.74 -24.58 6.97
CA ILE A 99 11.47 -23.13 7.11
C ILE A 99 10.85 -22.55 5.82
N ARG A 100 11.40 -22.92 4.66
CA ARG A 100 10.83 -22.46 3.38
C ARG A 100 9.42 -22.98 3.13
N ALA A 101 9.17 -24.24 3.51
CA ALA A 101 7.82 -24.83 3.39
C ALA A 101 6.81 -24.11 4.29
N CYS A 102 7.17 -23.88 5.56
CA CYS A 102 6.34 -23.13 6.50
C CYS A 102 6.09 -21.68 6.02
N ALA A 103 7.12 -21.01 5.48
CA ALA A 103 6.97 -19.67 4.95
C ALA A 103 6.01 -19.62 3.76
N ARG A 104 6.05 -20.59 2.84
CA ARG A 104 5.10 -20.69 1.72
C ARG A 104 3.66 -20.90 2.21
N GLU A 105 3.48 -21.80 3.17
CA GLU A 105 2.15 -22.06 3.76
C GLU A 105 1.62 -20.84 4.50
N SER A 106 2.47 -20.18 5.30
CA SER A 106 2.14 -18.94 6.00
C SER A 106 1.72 -17.83 5.04
N ALA A 107 2.48 -17.62 3.95
CA ALA A 107 2.16 -16.61 2.94
C ALA A 107 0.83 -16.89 2.22
N GLN A 108 0.52 -18.16 1.94
CA GLN A 108 -0.77 -18.53 1.37
C GLN A 108 -1.91 -18.24 2.34
N LYS A 109 -1.74 -18.60 3.60
CA LYS A 109 -2.75 -18.36 4.64
C LYS A 109 -2.96 -16.88 4.90
N GLU A 110 -1.88 -16.10 4.90
CA GLU A 110 -1.92 -14.65 5.08
C GLU A 110 -2.78 -14.00 3.97
N ARG A 111 -2.55 -14.32 2.70
CA ARG A 111 -3.35 -13.78 1.58
C ARG A 111 -4.85 -14.00 1.75
N GLU A 112 -5.26 -15.20 2.18
CA GLU A 112 -6.67 -15.51 2.45
C GLU A 112 -7.23 -14.65 3.59
N LEU A 113 -6.48 -14.51 4.68
CA LEU A 113 -6.89 -13.73 5.85
C LEU A 113 -6.90 -12.24 5.55
N TRP A 114 -5.91 -11.76 4.81
CA TRP A 114 -5.81 -10.35 4.43
C TRP A 114 -6.98 -9.93 3.53
N ALA A 115 -7.29 -10.71 2.50
CA ALA A 115 -8.42 -10.41 1.63
C ALA A 115 -9.75 -10.32 2.41
N ARG A 116 -9.97 -11.19 3.41
CA ARG A 116 -11.12 -11.09 4.31
C ARG A 116 -11.06 -9.83 5.15
N ARG A 117 -9.89 -9.53 5.72
CA ARG A 117 -9.70 -8.37 6.58
C ARG A 117 -9.97 -7.05 5.83
N GLU A 118 -9.54 -6.95 4.57
CA GLU A 118 -9.83 -5.79 3.71
C GLU A 118 -11.34 -5.65 3.44
N ALA A 119 -11.99 -6.75 3.05
CA ALA A 119 -13.43 -6.74 2.80
C ALA A 119 -14.25 -6.38 4.05
N ASP A 120 -13.88 -6.91 5.21
CA ASP A 120 -14.54 -6.62 6.48
C ASP A 120 -14.34 -5.14 6.87
N ALA A 121 -13.13 -4.59 6.70
CA ALA A 121 -12.85 -3.19 6.98
C ALA A 121 -13.66 -2.26 6.07
N GLU A 122 -13.67 -2.48 4.76
CA GLU A 122 -14.49 -1.72 3.83
C GLU A 122 -15.96 -1.76 4.22
N GLN A 123 -16.50 -2.95 4.52
CA GLN A 123 -17.90 -3.10 4.93
C GLN A 123 -18.21 -2.34 6.22
N ASN A 124 -17.32 -2.39 7.22
CA ASN A 124 -17.48 -1.67 8.48
C ASN A 124 -17.51 -0.16 8.26
N MET A 125 -16.58 0.35 7.44
CA MET A 125 -16.51 1.78 7.14
C MET A 125 -17.74 2.27 6.39
N ARG A 126 -18.24 1.50 5.43
CA ARG A 126 -19.49 1.81 4.72
C ARG A 126 -20.69 1.82 5.68
N LYS A 127 -20.77 0.91 6.65
CA LYS A 127 -21.83 0.90 7.70
C LYS A 127 -21.75 2.12 8.62
N LEU A 128 -20.57 2.65 8.87
CA LEU A 128 -20.37 3.88 9.64
C LEU A 128 -20.71 5.16 8.84
N GLY A 129 -21.07 5.04 7.56
CA GLY A 129 -21.47 6.16 6.73
C GLY A 129 -20.32 6.91 6.06
N ILE A 130 -19.15 6.29 5.96
CA ILE A 130 -18.01 6.86 5.23
C ILE A 130 -18.38 7.00 3.76
N CYS A 131 -18.11 8.18 3.18
CA CYS A 131 -18.32 8.44 1.77
C CYS A 131 -17.20 7.79 0.94
N VAL A 132 -17.55 6.73 0.19
CA VAL A 132 -16.61 6.01 -0.67
C VAL A 132 -16.84 6.41 -2.11
N THR A 133 -15.80 6.93 -2.76
CA THR A 133 -15.78 7.23 -4.19
C THR A 133 -14.99 6.15 -4.91
N GLU A 134 -15.55 5.56 -5.94
CA GLU A 134 -14.89 4.61 -6.83
C GLU A 134 -14.60 5.29 -8.17
N LEU A 135 -13.40 5.08 -8.69
CA LEU A 135 -13.03 5.63 -10.00
C LEU A 135 -13.52 4.71 -11.11
N ASP A 136 -14.08 5.31 -12.16
CA ASP A 136 -14.34 4.59 -13.40
C ASP A 136 -13.03 4.32 -14.18
N GLU A 137 -13.11 3.51 -15.24
CA GLU A 137 -11.92 3.13 -16.01
C GLU A 137 -11.26 4.32 -16.75
N ALA A 138 -12.04 5.36 -17.08
CA ALA A 138 -11.50 6.55 -17.72
C ALA A 138 -10.63 7.35 -16.72
N GLU A 139 -11.10 7.52 -15.48
CA GLU A 139 -10.34 8.19 -14.43
C GLU A 139 -9.12 7.35 -14.01
N LYS A 140 -9.25 6.03 -13.87
CA LYS A 140 -8.10 5.15 -13.63
C LYS A 140 -7.04 5.26 -14.73
N ALA A 141 -7.46 5.39 -15.99
CA ALA A 141 -6.54 5.60 -17.11
C ALA A 141 -5.81 6.96 -17.01
N ARG A 142 -6.47 8.01 -16.52
CA ARG A 142 -5.83 9.32 -16.26
C ARG A 142 -4.78 9.22 -15.15
N PHE A 143 -5.06 8.50 -14.07
CA PHE A 143 -4.08 8.22 -13.00
C PHE A 143 -2.85 7.48 -13.56
N ARG A 144 -3.06 6.42 -14.34
CA ARG A 144 -1.97 5.66 -14.99
C ARG A 144 -1.14 6.54 -15.90
N ALA A 145 -1.78 7.40 -16.71
CA ALA A 145 -1.07 8.33 -17.60
C ALA A 145 -0.23 9.35 -16.83
N ALA A 146 -0.73 9.86 -15.71
CA ALA A 146 0.01 10.83 -14.89
C ALA A 146 1.30 10.24 -14.29
N VAL A 147 1.30 8.95 -13.90
CA VAL A 147 2.46 8.28 -13.31
C VAL A 147 3.34 7.56 -14.34
N GLN A 148 3.00 7.61 -15.63
CA GLN A 148 3.79 6.96 -16.68
C GLN A 148 5.29 7.34 -16.67
N PRO A 149 5.68 8.61 -16.46
CA PRO A 149 7.10 8.98 -16.40
C PRO A 149 7.89 8.21 -15.33
N MET A 150 7.25 7.80 -14.23
CA MET A 150 7.90 6.98 -13.20
C MET A 150 8.25 5.59 -13.72
N TYR A 151 7.37 4.97 -14.53
CA TYR A 151 7.66 3.69 -15.17
C TYR A 151 8.79 3.79 -16.19
N ASP A 152 8.88 4.91 -16.90
CA ASP A 152 9.94 5.14 -17.90
C ASP A 152 11.33 5.17 -17.25
N GLU A 153 11.46 5.66 -16.03
CA GLU A 153 12.69 5.61 -15.24
C GLU A 153 13.15 4.19 -14.93
N PHE A 154 12.20 3.24 -14.82
CA PHE A 154 12.45 1.82 -14.56
C PHE A 154 12.42 0.94 -15.81
N SER A 155 12.65 1.52 -16.99
CA SER A 155 12.61 0.80 -18.28
C SER A 155 13.53 -0.43 -18.35
N ALA A 156 14.64 -0.43 -17.61
CA ALA A 156 15.50 -1.61 -17.47
C ALA A 156 14.82 -2.81 -16.78
N GLN A 157 13.74 -2.58 -16.04
CA GLN A 157 12.93 -3.59 -15.35
C GLN A 157 11.61 -3.87 -16.05
N GLN A 158 11.43 -3.44 -17.29
CA GLN A 158 10.16 -3.52 -18.01
C GLN A 158 9.56 -4.93 -18.03
N GLU A 159 10.37 -5.97 -18.22
CA GLU A 159 9.87 -7.36 -18.18
C GLU A 159 9.24 -7.72 -16.83
N LEU A 160 9.82 -7.24 -15.71
CA LEU A 160 9.27 -7.45 -14.37
C LEU A 160 7.97 -6.66 -14.18
N ILE A 161 7.94 -5.41 -14.63
CA ILE A 161 6.76 -4.54 -14.58
C ILE A 161 5.61 -5.20 -15.34
N ASP A 162 5.85 -5.66 -16.57
CA ASP A 162 4.84 -6.33 -17.39
C ASP A 162 4.28 -7.61 -16.75
N ARG A 163 5.13 -8.35 -16.05
CA ARG A 163 4.70 -9.55 -15.30
C ARG A 163 3.81 -9.19 -14.10
N ILE A 164 4.15 -8.14 -13.36
CA ILE A 164 3.36 -7.66 -12.22
C ILE A 164 1.99 -7.15 -12.69
N GLN A 165 1.95 -6.40 -13.78
CA GLN A 165 0.69 -5.86 -14.31
C GLN A 165 -0.27 -6.92 -14.87
N LYS A 166 0.25 -8.10 -15.24
CA LYS A 166 -0.55 -9.23 -15.74
C LYS A 166 -0.98 -10.21 -14.65
N SER A 167 -0.48 -10.06 -13.43
CA SER A 167 -0.82 -10.91 -12.29
C SER A 167 -2.02 -10.36 -11.53
#